data_d1e7bba0ccd00708e22731cf380fadb9
#
_entry.id   d1e7bba0ccd00708e22731cf380fadb9
#
_cell.length_a   1.000
_cell.length_b   1.000
_cell.length_c   1.000
_cell.angle_alpha   90.00
_cell.angle_beta   90.00
_cell.angle_gamma   90.00
#
_symmetry.space_group_name_H-M   'P 1'
#
loop_
_entity.id
_entity.type
_entity.pdbx_description
1 polymer ?
#
loop_
_entity_poly.entity_id
_entity_poly.type
_entity_poly.pdbx_seq_one_letter_code
_entity_poly.pdbx_strand_id
1 'polypeptide(L)'
;VAVGKNYADHAAEMGGVVPDEPIIFLKPNTSVIGPGDTIVWPSIAPTIDYEAELAIVIGRVCKEVPKERVNDVIFGYTLANDVTCRELQKRDGQWTRAKGFDTFCPLGPWIETDFIPGNQRISLTLNGEVKQDAHLSDMIFKVPEIINFVSSVMTLLPGDVIITGTPAGIGPMPEKSTVAISIEGLGQLTNKVSARV
;
A
#
# COMPACT_ATOMS: atom_id res chain seq x y z
N VAL A 1 -0.31 7.50 -5.21
CA VAL A 1 -1.58 7.70 -4.49
C VAL A 1 -1.83 6.50 -3.59
N ALA A 2 -2.43 6.69 -2.44
CA ALA A 2 -2.71 5.62 -1.50
C ALA A 2 -4.15 5.68 -0.99
N VAL A 3 -4.72 4.51 -0.66
CA VAL A 3 -6.08 4.37 -0.13
C VAL A 3 -6.01 3.87 1.32
N GLY A 4 -6.61 4.62 2.24
CA GLY A 4 -6.69 4.24 3.66
C GLY A 4 -7.97 3.48 4.00
N LYS A 5 -7.89 2.56 5.00
CA LYS A 5 -9.03 1.84 5.59
C LYS A 5 -9.88 1.05 4.59
N ASN A 6 -9.24 0.34 3.68
CA ASN A 6 -9.94 -0.42 2.63
C ASN A 6 -10.22 -1.90 2.97
N TYR A 7 -10.00 -2.30 4.21
CA TYR A 7 -10.41 -3.62 4.74
C TYR A 7 -11.19 -3.41 6.03
N ALA A 8 -12.34 -4.08 6.16
CA ALA A 8 -13.24 -3.87 7.30
C ALA A 8 -12.57 -4.20 8.64
N ASP A 9 -11.83 -5.30 8.71
CA ASP A 9 -11.14 -5.73 9.92
C ASP A 9 -10.02 -4.75 10.31
N HIS A 10 -9.31 -4.18 9.32
CA HIS A 10 -8.32 -3.14 9.57
C HIS A 10 -8.97 -1.83 10.04
N ALA A 11 -10.12 -1.43 9.47
CA ALA A 11 -10.85 -0.27 9.94
C ALA A 11 -11.28 -0.43 11.42
N ALA A 12 -11.74 -1.63 11.79
CA ALA A 12 -12.09 -1.98 13.18
C ALA A 12 -10.86 -1.98 14.10
N GLU A 13 -9.72 -2.57 13.68
CA GLU A 13 -8.44 -2.57 14.40
C GLU A 13 -7.98 -1.14 14.75
N MET A 14 -8.20 -0.21 13.83
CA MET A 14 -7.88 1.22 14.02
C MET A 14 -8.94 1.98 14.83
N GLY A 15 -9.96 1.28 15.37
CA GLY A 15 -11.02 1.89 16.18
C GLY A 15 -11.94 2.82 15.39
N GLY A 16 -12.01 2.64 14.07
CA GLY A 16 -12.80 3.48 13.17
C GLY A 16 -13.99 2.74 12.54
N VAL A 17 -14.84 3.51 11.87
CA VAL A 17 -15.94 3.01 11.05
C VAL A 17 -15.44 2.80 9.61
N VAL A 18 -16.03 1.85 8.92
CA VAL A 18 -15.83 1.68 7.47
C VAL A 18 -16.24 2.96 6.77
N PRO A 19 -15.38 3.58 5.95
CA PRO A 19 -15.72 4.81 5.26
C PRO A 19 -16.72 4.56 4.13
N ASP A 20 -17.59 5.55 3.86
CA ASP A 20 -18.55 5.48 2.76
C ASP A 20 -17.89 5.69 1.38
N GLU A 21 -16.73 6.36 1.35
CA GLU A 21 -15.93 6.62 0.15
C GLU A 21 -14.45 6.34 0.42
N PRO A 22 -13.62 6.07 -0.62
CA PRO A 22 -12.18 5.89 -0.44
C PRO A 22 -11.51 7.11 0.19
N ILE A 23 -10.78 6.89 1.28
CA ILE A 23 -9.90 7.91 1.86
C ILE A 23 -8.59 7.88 1.11
N ILE A 24 -8.24 8.95 0.41
CA ILE A 24 -7.00 9.00 -0.38
C ILE A 24 -5.97 9.96 0.23
N PHE A 25 -4.71 9.62 0.06
CA PHE A 25 -3.56 10.46 0.41
C PHE A 25 -2.41 10.24 -0.57
N LEU A 26 -1.39 11.09 -0.50
CA LEU A 26 -0.21 10.99 -1.36
C LEU A 26 1.02 10.59 -0.56
N LYS A 27 1.86 9.76 -1.16
CA LYS A 27 3.24 9.54 -0.76
C LYS A 27 4.16 10.21 -1.80
N PRO A 28 5.23 10.91 -1.38
CA PRO A 28 6.17 11.50 -2.33
C PRO A 28 6.91 10.40 -3.12
N ASN A 29 7.34 10.73 -4.33
CA ASN A 29 8.11 9.80 -5.16
C ASN A 29 9.45 9.38 -4.51
N THR A 30 10.04 10.23 -3.67
CA THR A 30 11.27 9.94 -2.91
C THR A 30 11.06 8.85 -1.83
N SER A 31 9.82 8.51 -1.48
CA SER A 31 9.52 7.40 -0.58
C SER A 31 9.68 6.02 -1.24
N VAL A 32 9.73 5.95 -2.58
CA VAL A 32 9.75 4.69 -3.32
C VAL A 32 11.14 4.04 -3.27
N ILE A 33 11.17 2.75 -2.94
CA ILE A 33 12.34 1.87 -3.01
C ILE A 33 11.96 0.53 -3.63
N GLY A 34 12.95 -0.19 -4.13
CA GLY A 34 12.78 -1.50 -4.77
C GLY A 34 12.95 -2.69 -3.83
N PRO A 35 12.86 -3.92 -4.39
CA PRO A 35 13.14 -5.16 -3.68
C PRO A 35 14.59 -5.20 -3.18
N GLY A 36 14.79 -5.63 -1.94
CA GLY A 36 16.11 -5.74 -1.32
C GLY A 36 16.68 -4.43 -0.75
N ASP A 37 16.11 -3.29 -1.12
CA ASP A 37 16.48 -2.01 -0.53
C ASP A 37 16.11 -1.94 0.96
N THR A 38 16.75 -1.03 1.67
CA THR A 38 16.57 -0.89 3.11
C THR A 38 15.54 0.19 3.44
N ILE A 39 14.53 -0.17 4.22
CA ILE A 39 13.62 0.78 4.86
C ILE A 39 14.40 1.51 5.95
N VAL A 40 14.62 2.80 5.80
CA VAL A 40 15.37 3.62 6.76
C VAL A 40 14.43 4.06 7.88
N TRP A 41 14.79 3.74 9.14
CA TRP A 41 14.02 4.18 10.29
C TRP A 41 14.46 5.58 10.75
N PRO A 42 13.67 6.65 10.52
CA PRO A 42 14.05 8.00 10.86
C PRO A 42 14.10 8.22 12.39
N SER A 43 15.08 9.00 12.88
CA SER A 43 15.22 9.31 14.31
C SER A 43 13.99 9.96 14.95
N ILE A 44 13.24 10.73 14.16
CA ILE A 44 12.02 11.42 14.63
C ILE A 44 10.78 10.53 14.65
N ALA A 45 10.84 9.32 14.06
CA ALA A 45 9.74 8.35 14.08
C ALA A 45 9.90 7.44 15.32
N PRO A 46 8.98 7.47 16.31
CA PRO A 46 9.06 6.62 17.50
C PRO A 46 9.00 5.13 17.15
N THR A 47 8.06 4.75 16.25
CA THR A 47 7.92 3.42 15.67
C THR A 47 7.64 3.53 14.18
N ILE A 48 7.86 2.44 13.43
CA ILE A 48 7.44 2.31 12.05
C ILE A 48 6.72 0.97 11.87
N ASP A 49 5.53 1.02 11.26
CA ASP A 49 4.68 -0.14 11.03
C ASP A 49 4.74 -0.57 9.56
N TYR A 50 4.52 -1.88 9.32
CA TYR A 50 4.31 -2.44 7.99
C TYR A 50 2.83 -2.43 7.61
N GLU A 51 2.55 -2.33 6.30
CA GLU A 51 1.21 -2.44 5.71
C GLU A 51 1.32 -3.09 4.32
N ALA A 52 0.96 -4.38 4.20
CA ALA A 52 0.95 -5.10 2.92
C ALA A 52 -0.20 -4.66 2.04
N GLU A 53 0.09 -4.31 0.78
CA GLU A 53 -0.92 -3.80 -0.15
C GLU A 53 -0.72 -4.33 -1.58
N LEU A 54 -1.83 -4.45 -2.31
CA LEU A 54 -1.81 -4.50 -3.77
C LEU A 54 -1.50 -3.09 -4.31
N ALA A 55 -0.67 -3.00 -5.33
CA ALA A 55 -0.38 -1.76 -6.04
C ALA A 55 -0.84 -1.86 -7.50
N ILE A 56 -1.57 -0.86 -7.96
CA ILE A 56 -2.04 -0.70 -9.34
C ILE A 56 -1.11 0.28 -10.05
N VAL A 57 -0.59 -0.08 -11.21
CA VAL A 57 0.26 0.80 -12.02
C VAL A 57 -0.55 1.30 -13.21
N ILE A 58 -0.60 2.61 -13.38
CA ILE A 58 -1.32 3.28 -14.49
C ILE A 58 -0.48 3.24 -15.76
N GLY A 59 -1.11 2.91 -16.89
CA GLY A 59 -0.46 2.81 -18.19
C GLY A 59 -0.77 3.94 -19.17
N ARG A 60 -1.79 4.74 -18.91
CA ARG A 60 -2.24 5.81 -19.81
C ARG A 60 -2.68 7.04 -19.04
N VAL A 61 -2.49 8.21 -19.64
CA VAL A 61 -3.09 9.46 -19.13
C VAL A 61 -4.61 9.29 -19.05
N CYS A 62 -5.19 9.49 -17.87
CA CYS A 62 -6.62 9.33 -17.69
C CYS A 62 -7.19 10.27 -16.63
N LYS A 63 -8.48 10.57 -16.78
CA LYS A 63 -9.30 11.41 -15.89
C LYS A 63 -10.74 10.92 -15.98
N GLU A 64 -11.47 10.91 -14.85
CA GLU A 64 -12.89 10.53 -14.77
C GLU A 64 -13.20 9.18 -15.45
N VAL A 65 -12.40 8.14 -15.12
CA VAL A 65 -12.49 6.82 -15.74
C VAL A 65 -13.73 6.08 -15.25
N PRO A 66 -14.69 5.70 -16.13
CA PRO A 66 -15.82 4.87 -15.73
C PRO A 66 -15.34 3.49 -15.24
N LYS A 67 -16.07 2.90 -14.28
CA LYS A 67 -15.71 1.60 -13.68
C LYS A 67 -15.53 0.47 -14.70
N GLU A 68 -16.33 0.49 -15.76
CA GLU A 68 -16.33 -0.50 -16.84
C GLU A 68 -15.09 -0.40 -17.75
N ARG A 69 -14.37 0.72 -17.66
CA ARG A 69 -13.23 1.04 -18.52
C ARG A 69 -11.89 1.11 -17.80
N VAL A 70 -11.83 0.73 -16.53
CA VAL A 70 -10.59 0.84 -15.74
C VAL A 70 -9.45 -0.03 -16.31
N ASN A 71 -9.77 -1.17 -16.92
CA ASN A 71 -8.77 -2.02 -17.57
C ASN A 71 -8.09 -1.36 -18.77
N ASP A 72 -8.71 -0.36 -19.38
CA ASP A 72 -8.12 0.39 -20.51
C ASP A 72 -6.93 1.25 -20.09
N VAL A 73 -6.82 1.56 -18.79
CA VAL A 73 -5.84 2.50 -18.24
C VAL A 73 -4.81 1.85 -17.31
N ILE A 74 -5.04 0.62 -16.88
CA ILE A 74 -4.10 -0.15 -16.05
C ILE A 74 -2.97 -0.68 -16.92
N PHE A 75 -1.72 -0.53 -16.47
CA PHE A 75 -0.56 -1.19 -17.06
C PHE A 75 -0.34 -2.58 -16.46
N GLY A 76 -0.54 -2.71 -15.15
CA GLY A 76 -0.36 -3.96 -14.42
C GLY A 76 -0.41 -3.74 -12.92
N TYR A 77 0.03 -4.76 -12.19
CA TYR A 77 -0.04 -4.81 -10.73
C TYR A 77 1.28 -5.23 -10.13
N THR A 78 1.51 -4.81 -8.89
CA THR A 78 2.67 -5.19 -8.11
C THR A 78 2.32 -5.18 -6.61
N LEU A 79 3.30 -5.44 -5.74
CA LEU A 79 3.13 -5.35 -4.29
C LEU A 79 3.66 -4.02 -3.77
N ALA A 80 3.10 -3.59 -2.64
CA ALA A 80 3.57 -2.41 -1.91
C ALA A 80 3.62 -2.66 -0.40
N ASN A 81 4.49 -1.90 0.28
CA ASN A 81 4.47 -1.73 1.72
C ASN A 81 4.21 -0.26 2.03
N ASP A 82 3.03 0.08 2.58
CA ASP A 82 2.72 1.44 3.00
C ASP A 82 3.28 1.70 4.41
N VAL A 83 4.61 1.79 4.51
CA VAL A 83 5.30 2.02 5.78
C VAL A 83 4.78 3.27 6.47
N THR A 84 4.45 3.13 7.76
CA THR A 84 3.72 4.16 8.51
C THR A 84 4.33 4.41 9.88
N CYS A 85 4.57 5.67 10.24
CA CYS A 85 4.80 6.07 11.63
C CYS A 85 3.45 6.38 12.30
N ARG A 86 2.94 5.42 13.08
CA ARG A 86 1.59 5.44 13.63
C ARG A 86 1.34 6.61 14.59
N GLU A 87 2.33 6.96 15.41
CA GLU A 87 2.22 8.07 16.34
C GLU A 87 2.11 9.43 15.62
N LEU A 88 2.88 9.60 14.53
CA LEU A 88 2.79 10.80 13.70
C LEU A 88 1.45 10.88 12.97
N GLN A 89 0.93 9.75 12.49
CA GLN A 89 -0.38 9.68 11.86
C GLN A 89 -1.49 10.18 12.80
N LYS A 90 -1.48 9.73 14.06
CA LYS A 90 -2.46 10.15 15.06
C LYS A 90 -2.29 11.62 15.47
N ARG A 91 -1.03 12.05 15.66
CA ARG A 91 -0.71 13.39 16.15
C ARG A 91 -1.03 14.48 15.15
N ASP A 92 -0.71 14.27 13.88
CA ASP A 92 -0.78 15.33 12.87
C ASP A 92 -2.17 15.45 12.24
N GLY A 93 -2.98 14.39 12.25
CA GLY A 93 -4.26 14.34 11.56
C GLY A 93 -4.14 14.29 10.02
N GLN A 94 -3.11 14.94 9.45
CA GLN A 94 -2.72 14.81 8.03
C GLN A 94 -1.59 13.79 7.92
N TRP A 95 -1.70 12.83 6.97
CA TRP A 95 -0.84 11.64 6.96
C TRP A 95 0.50 11.81 6.23
N THR A 96 0.73 12.96 5.59
CA THR A 96 1.92 13.19 4.75
C THR A 96 3.21 12.85 5.49
N ARG A 97 3.43 13.38 6.70
CA ARG A 97 4.65 13.12 7.47
C ARG A 97 4.74 11.68 7.96
N ALA A 98 3.62 11.09 8.35
CA ALA A 98 3.57 9.73 8.88
C ALA A 98 3.88 8.67 7.82
N LYS A 99 3.55 8.95 6.56
CA LYS A 99 3.56 8.04 5.41
C LYS A 99 4.59 8.41 4.34
N GLY A 100 5.18 9.61 4.40
CA GLY A 100 5.97 10.22 3.34
C GLY A 100 7.48 10.33 3.59
N PHE A 101 8.04 9.66 4.60
CA PHE A 101 9.50 9.60 4.74
C PHE A 101 10.12 8.89 3.54
N ASP A 102 11.35 9.24 3.21
CA ASP A 102 12.14 8.49 2.24
C ASP A 102 12.13 7.00 2.62
N THR A 103 12.07 6.13 1.62
CA THR A 103 12.00 4.66 1.75
C THR A 103 10.70 4.08 2.32
N PHE A 104 9.68 4.86 2.60
CA PHE A 104 8.42 4.39 3.19
C PHE A 104 7.41 3.82 2.18
N CYS A 105 7.82 3.60 0.92
CA CYS A 105 7.01 2.97 -0.10
C CYS A 105 7.79 1.91 -0.90
N PRO A 106 8.20 0.79 -0.29
CA PRO A 106 8.70 -0.35 -1.04
C PRO A 106 7.68 -0.81 -2.09
N LEU A 107 8.13 -1.01 -3.34
CA LEU A 107 7.33 -1.48 -4.47
C LEU A 107 8.06 -2.62 -5.20
N GLY A 108 7.34 -3.59 -5.72
CA GLY A 108 7.90 -4.68 -6.52
C GLY A 108 7.29 -6.05 -6.18
N PRO A 109 7.93 -7.16 -6.60
CA PRO A 109 9.26 -7.24 -7.22
C PRO A 109 9.29 -6.90 -8.71
N TRP A 110 8.19 -7.05 -9.43
CA TRP A 110 7.98 -6.69 -10.84
C TRP A 110 6.54 -6.21 -11.04
N ILE A 111 6.21 -5.71 -12.21
CA ILE A 111 4.84 -5.38 -12.60
C ILE A 111 4.32 -6.53 -13.45
N GLU A 112 3.22 -7.16 -13.00
CA GLU A 112 2.54 -8.23 -13.72
C GLU A 112 1.39 -7.65 -14.54
N THR A 113 1.45 -7.79 -15.86
CA THR A 113 0.48 -7.18 -16.79
C THR A 113 -0.75 -8.04 -17.04
N ASP A 114 -0.63 -9.35 -16.83
CA ASP A 114 -1.72 -10.32 -17.06
C ASP A 114 -2.47 -10.68 -15.76
N PHE A 115 -2.15 -10.01 -14.64
CA PHE A 115 -2.78 -10.26 -13.36
C PHE A 115 -4.22 -9.74 -13.33
N ILE A 116 -5.13 -10.57 -12.86
CA ILE A 116 -6.54 -10.23 -12.67
C ILE A 116 -6.85 -10.32 -11.17
N PRO A 117 -7.05 -9.18 -10.47
CA PRO A 117 -7.39 -9.20 -9.05
C PRO A 117 -8.70 -9.95 -8.79
N GLY A 118 -8.69 -10.87 -7.81
CA GLY A 118 -9.82 -11.70 -7.43
C GLY A 118 -9.73 -12.14 -5.97
N ASN A 119 -9.68 -13.44 -5.73
CA ASN A 119 -9.58 -14.03 -4.39
C ASN A 119 -8.15 -14.47 -4.03
N GLN A 120 -7.12 -13.85 -4.62
CA GLN A 120 -5.74 -14.16 -4.28
C GLN A 120 -5.44 -13.80 -2.83
N ARG A 121 -4.64 -14.66 -2.20
CA ARG A 121 -4.16 -14.41 -0.83
C ARG A 121 -3.10 -13.32 -0.84
N ILE A 122 -3.23 -12.37 0.08
CA ILE A 122 -2.20 -11.38 0.45
C ILE A 122 -1.69 -11.71 1.85
N SER A 123 -0.38 -11.78 2.02
CA SER A 123 0.22 -12.07 3.31
C SER A 123 1.50 -11.27 3.54
N LEU A 124 1.81 -11.03 4.82
CA LEU A 124 3.06 -10.42 5.23
C LEU A 124 3.70 -11.24 6.35
N THR A 125 5.00 -11.44 6.23
CA THR A 125 5.82 -12.02 7.31
C THR A 125 6.83 -11.01 7.82
N LEU A 126 7.05 -11.00 9.13
CA LEU A 126 8.10 -10.26 9.80
C LEU A 126 9.06 -11.27 10.46
N ASN A 127 10.33 -11.30 10.03
CA ASN A 127 11.33 -12.28 10.46
C ASN A 127 10.85 -13.74 10.30
N GLY A 128 10.06 -14.02 9.25
CA GLY A 128 9.49 -15.33 8.95
C GLY A 128 8.19 -15.68 9.68
N GLU A 129 7.72 -14.86 10.62
CA GLU A 129 6.44 -15.04 11.29
C GLU A 129 5.32 -14.30 10.54
N VAL A 130 4.21 -14.99 10.24
CA VAL A 130 3.04 -14.40 9.56
C VAL A 130 2.37 -13.38 10.48
N LYS A 131 2.18 -12.16 9.99
CA LYS A 131 1.54 -11.05 10.70
C LYS A 131 0.25 -10.58 10.03
N GLN A 132 0.22 -10.55 8.70
CA GLN A 132 -1.00 -10.26 7.94
C GLN A 132 -1.32 -11.44 7.04
N ASP A 133 -2.60 -11.78 6.93
CA ASP A 133 -3.11 -12.89 6.13
C ASP A 133 -4.58 -12.64 5.79
N ALA A 134 -4.87 -12.36 4.52
CA ALA A 134 -6.20 -12.00 4.04
C ALA A 134 -6.31 -12.31 2.55
N HIS A 135 -7.45 -11.96 1.94
CA HIS A 135 -7.67 -12.07 0.51
C HIS A 135 -7.93 -10.69 -0.12
N LEU A 136 -7.56 -10.53 -1.38
CA LEU A 136 -7.85 -9.29 -2.13
C LEU A 136 -9.36 -9.07 -2.27
N SER A 137 -10.15 -10.15 -2.24
CA SER A 137 -11.61 -10.09 -2.22
C SER A 137 -12.19 -9.42 -0.97
N ASP A 138 -11.42 -9.25 0.11
CA ASP A 138 -11.86 -8.63 1.36
C ASP A 138 -11.78 -7.10 1.34
N MET A 139 -11.16 -6.52 0.28
CA MET A 139 -11.18 -5.07 0.07
C MET A 139 -12.62 -4.54 0.04
N ILE A 140 -12.88 -3.43 0.72
CA ILE A 140 -14.16 -2.72 0.71
C ILE A 140 -14.40 -2.13 -0.68
N PHE A 141 -13.49 -1.28 -1.13
CA PHE A 141 -13.50 -0.70 -2.47
C PHE A 141 -12.58 -1.51 -3.38
N LYS A 142 -13.16 -2.10 -4.44
CA LYS A 142 -12.42 -2.89 -5.42
C LYS A 142 -11.66 -1.98 -6.40
N VAL A 143 -10.77 -2.56 -7.18
CA VAL A 143 -9.96 -1.83 -8.17
C VAL A 143 -10.78 -0.88 -9.05
N PRO A 144 -11.95 -1.27 -9.60
CA PRO A 144 -12.76 -0.35 -10.41
C PRO A 144 -13.27 0.87 -9.63
N GLU A 145 -13.71 0.68 -8.38
CA GLU A 145 -14.15 1.77 -7.50
C GLU A 145 -13.00 2.74 -7.20
N ILE A 146 -11.82 2.19 -6.88
CA ILE A 146 -10.64 2.99 -6.52
C ILE A 146 -10.20 3.85 -7.72
N ILE A 147 -10.02 3.26 -8.91
CA ILE A 147 -9.58 4.02 -10.09
C ILE A 147 -10.62 5.07 -10.50
N ASN A 148 -11.91 4.71 -10.51
CA ASN A 148 -12.97 5.66 -10.78
C ASN A 148 -12.92 6.85 -9.81
N PHE A 149 -12.81 6.58 -8.51
CA PHE A 149 -12.76 7.63 -7.48
C PHE A 149 -11.50 8.48 -7.61
N VAL A 150 -10.31 7.88 -7.65
CA VAL A 150 -9.04 8.64 -7.73
C VAL A 150 -8.97 9.47 -9.01
N SER A 151 -9.38 8.90 -10.15
CA SER A 151 -9.39 9.62 -11.43
C SER A 151 -10.45 10.72 -11.50
N SER A 152 -11.48 10.70 -10.67
CA SER A 152 -12.43 11.81 -10.55
C SER A 152 -11.82 13.00 -9.80
N VAL A 153 -10.91 12.75 -8.88
CA VAL A 153 -10.22 13.78 -8.09
C VAL A 153 -9.05 14.39 -8.87
N MET A 154 -8.18 13.55 -9.46
CA MET A 154 -6.96 14.02 -10.13
C MET A 154 -6.70 13.29 -11.44
N THR A 155 -5.98 13.93 -12.36
CA THR A 155 -5.46 13.26 -13.56
C THR A 155 -4.38 12.27 -13.15
N LEU A 156 -4.44 11.05 -13.69
CA LEU A 156 -3.43 10.02 -13.53
C LEU A 156 -2.55 9.95 -14.78
N LEU A 157 -1.27 9.73 -14.58
CA LEU A 157 -0.25 9.64 -15.63
C LEU A 157 0.31 8.22 -15.72
N PRO A 158 0.87 7.83 -16.89
CA PRO A 158 1.61 6.56 -17.01
C PRO A 158 2.74 6.49 -15.97
N GLY A 159 2.79 5.36 -15.23
CA GLY A 159 3.73 5.16 -14.14
C GLY A 159 3.23 5.62 -12.78
N ASP A 160 2.09 6.32 -12.68
CA ASP A 160 1.47 6.55 -11.38
C ASP A 160 1.08 5.23 -10.73
N VAL A 161 1.29 5.13 -9.43
CA VAL A 161 0.97 3.95 -8.64
C VAL A 161 -0.15 4.29 -7.65
N ILE A 162 -1.15 3.41 -7.57
CA ILE A 162 -2.22 3.47 -6.57
C ILE A 162 -2.08 2.25 -5.67
N ILE A 163 -1.77 2.45 -4.39
CA ILE A 163 -1.77 1.40 -3.38
C ILE A 163 -3.13 1.33 -2.71
N THR A 164 -3.64 0.10 -2.47
CA THR A 164 -5.08 -0.15 -2.34
C THR A 164 -5.59 -0.31 -0.91
N GLY A 165 -4.74 -0.11 0.09
CA GLY A 165 -5.06 -0.35 1.49
C GLY A 165 -4.62 -1.74 1.97
N THR A 166 -4.41 -1.84 3.27
CA THR A 166 -3.87 -3.02 3.96
C THR A 166 -4.93 -3.76 4.78
N PRO A 167 -4.84 -5.11 4.90
CA PRO A 167 -5.66 -5.87 5.84
C PRO A 167 -5.24 -5.65 7.31
N ALA A 168 -6.02 -6.21 8.25
CA ALA A 168 -5.68 -6.25 9.67
C ALA A 168 -4.37 -7.00 9.95
N GLY A 169 -3.80 -6.79 11.15
CA GLY A 169 -2.55 -7.38 11.60
C GLY A 169 -1.35 -6.46 11.39
N ILE A 170 -1.58 -5.15 11.24
CA ILE A 170 -0.49 -4.16 11.21
C ILE A 170 0.30 -4.17 12.52
N GLY A 171 1.55 -3.72 12.47
CA GLY A 171 2.39 -3.67 13.66
C GLY A 171 3.79 -3.17 13.40
N PRO A 172 4.55 -2.94 14.50
CA PRO A 172 5.87 -2.35 14.40
C PRO A 172 6.91 -3.30 13.79
N MET A 173 7.80 -2.72 13.00
CA MET A 173 9.00 -3.39 12.48
C MET A 173 10.19 -3.06 13.40
N PRO A 174 10.76 -4.04 14.13
CA PRO A 174 12.01 -3.82 14.89
C PRO A 174 13.19 -3.47 13.98
N GLU A 175 14.19 -2.82 14.56
CA GLU A 175 15.48 -2.61 13.88
C GLU A 175 16.06 -3.94 13.35
N LYS A 176 16.67 -3.89 12.17
CA LYS A 176 17.32 -5.04 11.52
C LYS A 176 16.38 -6.22 11.20
N SER A 177 15.06 -6.00 11.30
CA SER A 177 14.08 -7.00 10.87
C SER A 177 14.04 -7.13 9.35
N THR A 178 13.49 -8.24 8.89
CA THR A 178 13.16 -8.49 7.48
C THR A 178 11.65 -8.61 7.36
N VAL A 179 11.08 -7.78 6.50
CA VAL A 179 9.66 -7.82 6.14
C VAL A 179 9.52 -8.38 4.73
N ALA A 180 8.59 -9.32 4.54
CA ALA A 180 8.31 -9.90 3.23
C ALA A 180 6.80 -9.95 2.99
N ILE A 181 6.37 -9.38 1.87
CA ILE A 181 4.99 -9.34 1.42
C ILE A 181 4.83 -10.26 0.22
N SER A 182 3.77 -11.05 0.19
CA SER A 182 3.46 -11.95 -0.92
C SER A 182 2.00 -11.81 -1.33
N ILE A 183 1.76 -11.79 -2.66
CA ILE A 183 0.44 -11.95 -3.25
C ILE A 183 0.54 -13.09 -4.28
N GLU A 184 -0.40 -14.03 -4.23
CA GLU A 184 -0.45 -15.13 -5.20
C GLU A 184 -0.50 -14.58 -6.63
N GLY A 185 0.45 -15.02 -7.47
CA GLY A 185 0.60 -14.55 -8.85
C GLY A 185 1.47 -13.31 -9.05
N LEU A 186 1.84 -12.58 -7.97
CA LEU A 186 2.70 -11.39 -8.05
C LEU A 186 4.08 -11.57 -7.42
N GLY A 187 4.36 -12.73 -6.82
CA GLY A 187 5.65 -13.02 -6.19
C GLY A 187 5.80 -12.47 -4.77
N GLN A 188 7.02 -12.07 -4.41
CA GLN A 188 7.35 -11.62 -3.05
C GLN A 188 8.22 -10.38 -3.08
N LEU A 189 7.83 -9.36 -2.33
CA LEU A 189 8.60 -8.14 -2.06
C LEU A 189 9.25 -8.26 -0.67
N THR A 190 10.58 -8.23 -0.62
CA THR A 190 11.33 -8.38 0.63
C THR A 190 12.25 -7.19 0.84
N ASN A 191 12.19 -6.58 2.02
CA ASN A 191 13.03 -5.47 2.43
C ASN A 191 13.56 -5.68 3.86
N LYS A 192 14.70 -5.05 4.16
CA LYS A 192 15.27 -4.98 5.51
C LYS A 192 14.97 -3.63 6.14
N VAL A 193 14.90 -3.61 7.46
CA VAL A 193 14.78 -2.37 8.23
C VAL A 193 16.14 -1.98 8.78
N SER A 194 16.53 -0.70 8.65
CA SER A 194 17.78 -0.20 9.24
C SER A 194 17.75 -0.22 10.77
N ALA A 195 18.91 0.01 11.38
CA ALA A 195 18.90 0.60 12.71
C ALA A 195 18.30 2.02 12.63
N ARG A 196 17.76 2.49 13.76
CA ARG A 196 17.23 3.86 13.86
C ARG A 196 18.36 4.88 13.72
N VAL A 197 18.20 5.86 12.81
CA VAL A 197 19.19 6.89 12.50
C VAL A 197 18.71 8.26 12.94
#